data_0d52d49eca49912391d30309d8be8634
#
_entry.id   0d52d49eca49912391d30309d8be8634
#
_cell.length_a   1.000
_cell.length_b   1.000
_cell.length_c   1.000
_cell.angle_alpha   90.00
_cell.angle_beta   90.00
_cell.angle_gamma   90.00
#
_symmetry.space_group_name_H-M   'P 1'
#
loop_
_entity.id
_entity.type
_entity.pdbx_description
1 polymer ?
#
loop_
_entity_poly.entity_id
_entity_poly.type
_entity_poly.pdbx_seq_one_letter_code
_entity_poly.pdbx_strand_id
1 'polypeptide(L)'
;MQTTLPITNENGYFEIRLESIGGLGANLCGKMLGELGALFLDLNASSFSSYGSEKRGSPVKAFIRWCGGDKPVRINSPVVSPHILAIFHEGLLSTYPVLDGVTQDTRIVLATSLSEKEAKTRYHITAGTLFCLDALKLSLI
;
A
#
# COMPACT_ATOMS: atom_id res chain seq x y z
N MET A 1 12.24 -22.62 5.98
CA MET A 1 10.84 -22.52 6.48
C MET A 1 10.06 -21.67 5.50
N GLN A 2 8.98 -22.18 4.97
CA GLN A 2 8.15 -21.44 4.01
C GLN A 2 7.27 -20.45 4.77
N THR A 3 7.29 -19.19 4.33
CA THR A 3 6.43 -18.16 4.93
C THR A 3 4.99 -18.38 4.51
N THR A 4 4.07 -18.38 5.46
CA THR A 4 2.64 -18.46 5.21
C THR A 4 2.06 -17.05 5.21
N LEU A 5 1.36 -16.70 4.12
CA LEU A 5 0.68 -15.42 4.03
C LEU A 5 -0.56 -15.41 4.92
N PRO A 6 -0.83 -14.29 5.61
CA PRO A 6 -1.96 -14.22 6.56
C PRO A 6 -3.32 -14.29 5.88
N ILE A 7 -3.40 -13.77 4.65
CA ILE A 7 -4.62 -13.75 3.83
C ILE A 7 -4.19 -13.66 2.37
N THR A 8 -4.97 -14.25 1.48
CA THR A 8 -4.77 -14.13 0.04
C THR A 8 -6.13 -13.96 -0.64
N ASN A 9 -6.12 -13.36 -1.83
CA ASN A 9 -7.31 -13.29 -2.65
C ASN A 9 -7.57 -14.64 -3.37
N GLU A 10 -8.60 -14.68 -4.18
CA GLU A 10 -8.98 -15.87 -4.95
C GLU A 10 -7.87 -16.40 -5.88
N ASN A 11 -6.95 -15.51 -6.30
CA ASN A 11 -5.82 -15.86 -7.13
C ASN A 11 -4.59 -16.32 -6.34
N GLY A 12 -4.68 -16.33 -5.02
CA GLY A 12 -3.58 -16.72 -4.13
C GLY A 12 -2.57 -15.59 -3.86
N TYR A 13 -2.90 -14.35 -4.19
CA TYR A 13 -2.01 -13.20 -3.98
C TYR A 13 -2.35 -12.44 -2.71
N PHE A 14 -1.31 -12.02 -2.00
CA PHE A 14 -1.37 -10.97 -0.98
C PHE A 14 -0.99 -9.67 -1.66
N GLU A 15 -1.88 -8.70 -1.65
CA GLU A 15 -1.73 -7.48 -2.45
C GLU A 15 -1.59 -6.24 -1.57
N ILE A 16 -0.58 -5.44 -1.90
CA ILE A 16 -0.27 -4.17 -1.23
C ILE A 16 -0.35 -3.05 -2.26
N ARG A 17 -1.03 -1.97 -1.90
CA ARG A 17 -1.08 -0.76 -2.71
C ARG A 17 -0.55 0.42 -1.91
N LEU A 18 0.40 1.14 -2.49
CA LEU A 18 0.92 2.39 -1.93
C LEU A 18 0.36 3.55 -2.74
N GLU A 19 -0.22 4.51 -2.04
CA GLU A 19 -0.75 5.74 -2.63
C GLU A 19 0.08 6.91 -2.13
N SER A 20 0.67 7.69 -3.05
CA SER A 20 1.61 8.73 -2.70
C SER A 20 1.58 9.87 -3.72
N ILE A 21 2.41 10.85 -3.48
CA ILE A 21 2.84 11.85 -4.44
C ILE A 21 4.36 11.68 -4.68
N GLY A 22 4.86 12.26 -5.76
CA GLY A 22 6.28 12.19 -6.06
C GLY A 22 7.15 12.75 -4.94
N GLY A 23 8.29 12.11 -4.69
CA GLY A 23 9.29 12.57 -3.72
C GLY A 23 9.15 12.03 -2.30
N LEU A 24 8.11 11.23 -1.99
CA LEU A 24 7.90 10.68 -0.65
C LEU A 24 8.43 9.24 -0.47
N GLY A 25 9.08 8.69 -1.49
CA GLY A 25 9.74 7.39 -1.37
C GLY A 25 8.85 6.17 -1.59
N ALA A 26 7.62 6.34 -2.06
CA ALA A 26 6.71 5.21 -2.29
C ALA A 26 7.25 4.20 -3.31
N ASN A 27 7.91 4.69 -4.37
CA ASN A 27 8.51 3.83 -5.38
C ASN A 27 9.62 2.97 -4.78
N LEU A 28 10.49 3.57 -3.99
CA LEU A 28 11.55 2.85 -3.27
C LEU A 28 10.98 1.84 -2.29
N CYS A 29 9.98 2.26 -1.52
CA CYS A 29 9.27 1.38 -0.58
C CYS A 29 8.67 0.16 -1.29
N GLY A 30 8.03 0.37 -2.44
CA GLY A 30 7.48 -0.72 -3.25
C GLY A 30 8.54 -1.71 -3.70
N LYS A 31 9.68 -1.23 -4.16
CA LYS A 31 10.81 -2.09 -4.53
C LYS A 31 11.33 -2.89 -3.34
N MET A 32 11.49 -2.23 -2.19
CA MET A 32 11.96 -2.89 -0.96
C MET A 32 10.98 -3.98 -0.49
N LEU A 33 9.68 -3.73 -0.58
CA LEU A 33 8.66 -4.74 -0.24
C LEU A 33 8.69 -5.93 -1.21
N GLY A 34 8.90 -5.68 -2.50
CA GLY A 34 9.09 -6.75 -3.48
C GLY A 34 10.31 -7.61 -3.16
N GLU A 35 11.44 -6.97 -2.88
CA GLU A 35 12.68 -7.66 -2.50
C GLU A 35 12.55 -8.41 -1.18
N LEU A 36 11.87 -7.82 -0.20
CA LEU A 36 11.58 -8.49 1.07
C LEU A 36 10.85 -9.80 0.86
N GLY A 37 9.80 -9.78 0.05
CA GLY A 37 9.05 -11.00 -0.28
C GLY A 37 9.91 -12.06 -0.94
N ALA A 38 10.68 -11.67 -1.96
CA ALA A 38 11.45 -12.61 -2.76
C ALA A 38 12.72 -13.12 -2.06
N LEU A 39 13.45 -12.24 -1.37
CA LEU A 39 14.78 -12.57 -0.85
C LEU A 39 14.76 -13.04 0.60
N PHE A 40 13.80 -12.59 1.40
CA PHE A 40 13.80 -12.85 2.85
C PHE A 40 12.63 -13.72 3.31
N LEU A 41 11.52 -13.70 2.58
CA LEU A 41 10.31 -14.45 2.99
C LEU A 41 10.08 -15.72 2.17
N ASP A 42 10.96 -15.99 1.22
CA ASP A 42 10.85 -17.16 0.33
C ASP A 42 9.50 -17.22 -0.41
N LEU A 43 9.07 -16.06 -0.89
CA LEU A 43 7.85 -15.89 -1.65
C LEU A 43 8.17 -15.52 -3.09
N ASN A 44 7.22 -15.72 -3.99
CA ASN A 44 7.24 -15.06 -5.28
C ASN A 44 6.68 -13.65 -5.09
N ALA A 45 7.33 -12.67 -5.69
CA ALA A 45 6.96 -11.28 -5.51
C ALA A 45 7.06 -10.51 -6.81
N SER A 46 6.17 -9.52 -6.97
CA SER A 46 6.29 -8.52 -8.01
C SER A 46 6.05 -7.13 -7.42
N SER A 47 6.66 -6.13 -8.04
CA SER A 47 6.51 -4.73 -7.65
C SER A 47 6.59 -3.89 -8.92
N PHE A 48 5.62 -3.01 -9.12
CA PHE A 48 5.67 -2.02 -10.19
C PHE A 48 4.98 -0.73 -9.75
N SER A 49 5.33 0.36 -10.42
CA SER A 49 4.80 1.68 -10.08
C SER A 49 4.05 2.28 -11.26
N SER A 50 3.04 3.07 -10.94
CA SER A 50 2.30 3.89 -11.89
C SER A 50 2.50 5.35 -11.51
N TYR A 51 2.88 6.15 -12.49
CA TYR A 51 3.07 7.58 -12.32
C TYR A 51 1.92 8.31 -13.01
N GLY A 52 1.44 9.39 -12.39
CA GLY A 52 0.57 10.34 -13.04
C GLY A 52 1.32 11.18 -14.07
N SER A 53 0.68 12.22 -14.60
CA SER A 53 1.35 13.18 -15.48
C SER A 53 2.59 13.77 -14.78
N GLU A 54 3.62 14.09 -15.54
CA GLU A 54 4.97 14.46 -15.06
C GLU A 54 5.08 15.72 -14.19
N LYS A 55 3.99 16.22 -13.65
CA LYS A 55 3.98 17.39 -12.77
C LYS A 55 4.39 17.01 -11.35
N ARG A 56 5.22 17.81 -10.73
CA ARG A 56 5.58 17.73 -9.32
C ARG A 56 4.32 17.67 -8.45
N GLY A 57 4.24 16.68 -7.55
CA GLY A 57 3.06 16.46 -6.72
C GLY A 57 1.95 15.64 -7.37
N SER A 58 2.19 15.09 -8.56
CA SER A 58 1.26 14.15 -9.18
C SER A 58 1.18 12.86 -8.39
N PRO A 59 0.01 12.18 -8.37
CA PRO A 59 -0.13 10.90 -7.70
C PRO A 59 0.87 9.86 -8.22
N VAL A 60 1.44 9.12 -7.29
CA VAL A 60 2.30 7.96 -7.55
C VAL A 60 1.71 6.78 -6.82
N LYS A 61 1.56 5.66 -7.52
CA LYS A 61 1.09 4.40 -6.94
C LYS A 61 2.15 3.34 -7.08
N ALA A 62 2.27 2.49 -6.08
CA ALA A 62 3.06 1.27 -6.19
C ALA A 62 2.18 0.08 -5.86
N PHE A 63 2.38 -1.01 -6.59
CA PHE A 63 1.60 -2.23 -6.48
C PHE A 63 2.53 -3.39 -6.22
N ILE A 64 2.33 -4.07 -5.11
CA ILE A 64 3.15 -5.21 -4.70
C ILE A 64 2.26 -6.42 -4.57
N ARG A 65 2.70 -7.56 -5.11
CA ARG A 65 2.04 -8.85 -4.94
C ARG A 65 3.01 -9.86 -4.40
N TRP A 66 2.58 -10.56 -3.37
CA TRP A 66 3.29 -11.72 -2.83
C TRP A 66 2.43 -12.97 -3.02
N CYS A 67 3.10 -14.09 -3.30
CA CYS A 67 2.46 -15.37 -3.55
C CYS A 67 3.30 -16.49 -2.96
N GLY A 68 2.67 -17.60 -2.60
CA GLY A 68 3.39 -18.78 -2.11
C GLY A 68 4.36 -19.36 -3.16
N GLY A 69 5.41 -20.03 -2.69
CA GLY A 69 6.60 -20.35 -3.46
C GLY A 69 6.46 -21.11 -4.75
N ASP A 70 5.36 -21.86 -4.95
CA ASP A 70 5.16 -22.66 -6.15
C ASP A 70 4.43 -21.93 -7.28
N LYS A 71 3.97 -20.72 -7.03
CA LYS A 71 3.12 -19.99 -7.95
C LYS A 71 3.78 -18.67 -8.37
N PRO A 72 4.11 -18.48 -9.65
CA PRO A 72 4.68 -17.23 -10.11
C PRO A 72 3.62 -16.12 -10.12
N VAL A 73 4.05 -14.89 -9.85
CA VAL A 73 3.19 -13.72 -10.03
C VAL A 73 3.21 -13.33 -11.50
N ARG A 74 2.10 -13.51 -12.19
CA ARG A 74 1.99 -13.27 -13.63
C ARG A 74 1.11 -12.05 -13.97
N ILE A 75 0.60 -11.35 -12.97
CA ILE A 75 -0.32 -10.24 -13.17
C ILE A 75 0.44 -8.93 -12.99
N ASN A 76 0.36 -8.04 -13.99
CA ASN A 76 0.93 -6.70 -13.97
C ASN A 76 -0.13 -5.61 -13.93
N SER A 77 -1.37 -5.96 -13.64
CA SER A 77 -2.45 -5.00 -13.50
C SER A 77 -2.39 -4.26 -12.16
N PRO A 78 -2.99 -3.08 -12.06
CA PRO A 78 -3.13 -2.39 -10.77
C PRO A 78 -3.82 -3.24 -9.72
N VAL A 79 -3.44 -3.06 -8.46
CA VAL A 79 -4.13 -3.67 -7.32
C VAL A 79 -5.41 -2.90 -7.05
N VAL A 80 -6.55 -3.58 -7.20
CA VAL A 80 -7.88 -2.97 -7.05
C VAL A 80 -8.38 -3.06 -5.60
N SER A 81 -8.23 -4.23 -4.97
CA SER A 81 -8.68 -4.49 -3.59
C SER A 81 -7.49 -4.92 -2.73
N PRO A 82 -6.73 -3.97 -2.17
CA PRO A 82 -5.53 -4.30 -1.43
C PRO A 82 -5.85 -4.92 -0.07
N HIS A 83 -4.98 -5.81 0.40
CA HIS A 83 -4.97 -6.27 1.79
C HIS A 83 -4.30 -5.24 2.69
N ILE A 84 -3.28 -4.55 2.17
CA ILE A 84 -2.67 -3.39 2.83
C ILE A 84 -2.73 -2.20 1.87
N LEU A 85 -3.24 -1.09 2.36
CA LEU A 85 -3.23 0.20 1.69
C LEU A 85 -2.41 1.17 2.53
N ALA A 86 -1.29 1.66 2.00
CA ALA A 86 -0.49 2.67 2.66
C ALA A 86 -0.63 4.00 1.92
N ILE A 87 -1.04 5.04 2.63
CA ILE A 87 -1.27 6.38 2.11
C ILE A 87 -0.18 7.29 2.67
N PHE A 88 0.74 7.71 1.81
CA PHE A 88 1.92 8.49 2.19
C PHE A 88 1.62 9.97 2.35
N HIS A 89 0.56 10.45 1.73
CA HIS A 89 0.17 11.84 1.77
C HIS A 89 -1.34 11.94 1.97
N GLU A 90 -1.75 12.43 3.14
CA GLU A 90 -3.16 12.47 3.53
C GLU A 90 -4.04 13.36 2.64
N GLY A 91 -3.44 14.37 2.01
CA GLY A 91 -4.15 15.23 1.06
C GLY A 91 -4.77 14.48 -0.11
N LEU A 92 -4.26 13.29 -0.45
CA LEU A 92 -4.85 12.44 -1.49
C LEU A 92 -6.27 12.00 -1.15
N LEU A 93 -6.58 11.84 0.14
CA LEU A 93 -7.92 11.44 0.59
C LEU A 93 -9.00 12.47 0.23
N SER A 94 -8.61 13.72 0.06
CA SER A 94 -9.52 14.81 -0.30
C SER A 94 -9.64 15.05 -1.81
N THR A 95 -8.70 14.52 -2.60
CA THR A 95 -8.60 14.85 -4.03
C THR A 95 -8.72 13.65 -4.97
N TYR A 96 -8.45 12.44 -4.48
CA TYR A 96 -8.44 11.23 -5.29
C TYR A 96 -9.17 10.09 -4.57
N PRO A 97 -9.74 9.12 -5.31
CA PRO A 97 -10.48 8.01 -4.71
C PRO A 97 -9.53 6.91 -4.19
N VAL A 98 -8.60 7.26 -3.31
CA VAL A 98 -7.57 6.33 -2.82
C VAL A 98 -8.12 5.20 -1.94
N LEU A 99 -9.35 5.35 -1.44
CA LEU A 99 -10.02 4.31 -0.64
C LEU A 99 -10.79 3.30 -1.49
N ASP A 100 -10.82 3.47 -2.80
CA ASP A 100 -11.51 2.51 -3.67
C ASP A 100 -10.93 1.12 -3.51
N GLY A 101 -11.81 0.12 -3.41
CA GLY A 101 -11.43 -1.27 -3.22
C GLY A 101 -11.11 -1.66 -1.77
N VAL A 102 -11.19 -0.74 -0.82
CA VAL A 102 -11.03 -1.05 0.61
C VAL A 102 -12.22 -1.88 1.09
N THR A 103 -11.92 -2.97 1.79
CA THR A 103 -12.90 -3.84 2.44
C THR A 103 -12.70 -3.84 3.95
N GLN A 104 -13.54 -4.57 4.68
CA GLN A 104 -13.38 -4.72 6.13
C GLN A 104 -12.06 -5.41 6.51
N ASP A 105 -11.50 -6.21 5.60
CA ASP A 105 -10.25 -6.93 5.83
C ASP A 105 -9.00 -6.12 5.46
N THR A 106 -9.17 -4.96 4.85
CA THR A 106 -8.04 -4.09 4.48
C THR A 106 -7.44 -3.43 5.72
N ARG A 107 -6.13 -3.46 5.83
CA ARG A 107 -5.38 -2.65 6.78
C ARG A 107 -4.86 -1.41 6.10
N ILE A 108 -5.21 -0.25 6.65
CA ILE A 108 -4.87 1.06 6.11
C ILE A 108 -3.81 1.69 7.01
N VAL A 109 -2.68 2.05 6.43
CA VAL A 109 -1.62 2.80 7.12
C VAL A 109 -1.61 4.21 6.53
N LEU A 110 -1.90 5.19 7.35
CA LEU A 110 -2.01 6.59 6.94
C LEU A 110 -0.91 7.43 7.60
N ALA A 111 -0.12 8.10 6.78
CA ALA A 111 0.85 9.09 7.26
C ALA A 111 0.12 10.38 7.62
N THR A 112 -0.04 10.63 8.91
CA THR A 112 -0.75 11.80 9.43
C THR A 112 -0.38 12.04 10.89
N SER A 113 -0.54 13.28 11.36
CA SER A 113 -0.44 13.63 12.77
C SER A 113 -1.76 13.43 13.53
N LEU A 114 -2.83 13.09 12.83
CA LEU A 114 -4.15 12.87 13.44
C LEU A 114 -4.20 11.53 14.17
N SER A 115 -5.09 11.42 15.14
CA SER A 115 -5.47 10.12 15.71
C SER A 115 -6.35 9.35 14.71
N GLU A 116 -6.49 8.04 14.92
CA GLU A 116 -7.36 7.20 14.08
C GLU A 116 -8.80 7.71 14.08
N LYS A 117 -9.30 8.12 15.24
CA LYS A 117 -10.66 8.67 15.38
C LYS A 117 -10.84 9.96 14.57
N GLU A 118 -9.90 10.88 14.68
CA GLU A 118 -9.92 12.14 13.94
C GLU A 118 -9.83 11.92 12.43
N ALA A 119 -8.94 11.04 11.99
CA ALA A 119 -8.77 10.72 10.58
C ALA A 119 -10.00 10.05 9.98
N LYS A 120 -10.60 9.10 10.69
CA LYS A 120 -11.86 8.45 10.26
C LYS A 120 -12.97 9.46 10.06
N THR A 121 -13.12 10.40 10.98
CA THR A 121 -14.15 11.45 10.89
C THR A 121 -13.87 12.40 9.74
N ARG A 122 -12.64 12.88 9.62
CA ARG A 122 -12.25 13.88 8.61
C ARG A 122 -12.38 13.32 7.18
N TYR A 123 -11.94 12.09 6.97
CA TYR A 123 -11.83 11.50 5.63
C TYR A 123 -12.91 10.45 5.34
N HIS A 124 -13.88 10.30 6.24
CA HIS A 124 -15.00 9.35 6.09
C HIS A 124 -14.52 7.91 5.83
N ILE A 125 -13.53 7.46 6.60
CA ILE A 125 -13.02 6.11 6.50
C ILE A 125 -13.93 5.19 7.31
N THR A 126 -14.73 4.38 6.62
CA THR A 126 -15.78 3.54 7.23
C THR A 126 -15.50 2.05 7.15
N ALA A 127 -14.52 1.63 6.39
CA ALA A 127 -14.16 0.22 6.21
C ALA A 127 -12.67 0.00 6.47
N GLY A 128 -12.31 -1.21 6.85
CA GLY A 128 -10.94 -1.59 7.14
C GLY A 128 -10.49 -1.21 8.55
N THR A 129 -9.25 -1.55 8.86
CA THR A 129 -8.60 -1.18 10.13
C THR A 129 -7.57 -0.09 9.85
N LEU A 130 -7.72 1.06 10.50
CA LEU A 130 -6.86 2.21 10.28
C LEU A 130 -5.75 2.28 11.32
N PHE A 131 -4.53 2.49 10.84
CA PHE A 131 -3.34 2.79 11.64
C PHE A 131 -2.80 4.15 11.19
N CYS A 132 -2.66 5.10 12.11
CA CYS A 132 -2.07 6.41 11.83
C CYS A 132 -0.64 6.46 12.31
N LEU A 133 0.24 7.04 11.50
CA LEU A 133 1.66 7.16 11.79
C LEU A 133 2.13 8.55 11.38
N ASP A 134 2.66 9.29 12.35
CA ASP A 134 3.30 10.59 12.06
C ASP A 134 4.71 10.36 11.51
N ALA A 135 4.76 9.98 10.24
CA ALA A 135 6.00 9.63 9.56
C ALA A 135 6.96 10.83 9.45
N LEU A 136 6.40 12.04 9.27
CA LEU A 136 7.22 13.25 9.20
C LEU A 136 7.95 13.50 10.52
N LYS A 137 7.24 13.42 11.63
CA LYS A 137 7.82 13.57 12.97
C LYS A 137 8.91 12.51 13.23
N LEU A 138 8.65 11.27 12.85
CA LEU A 138 9.62 10.19 13.00
C LEU A 138 10.87 10.42 12.14
N SER A 139 10.73 10.99 10.96
CA SER A 139 11.87 11.24 10.06
C SER A 139 12.81 12.34 10.54
N LEU A 140 12.39 13.15 11.51
CA LEU A 140 13.18 14.24 12.07
C LEU A 140 13.97 13.85 13.33
N ILE A 141 13.89 12.60 13.75
CA ILE A 141 14.64 12.09 14.91
C ILE A 141 16.08 11.76 14.53
#